data_48b8e5e54e8412902be8f6774dcddae6
#
_entry.id   48b8e5e54e8412902be8f6774dcddae6
#
_cell.length_a   1.000
_cell.length_b   1.000
_cell.length_c   1.000
_cell.angle_alpha   90.00
_cell.angle_beta   90.00
_cell.angle_gamma   90.00
#
_symmetry.space_group_name_H-M   'P 1'
#
loop_
_entity.id
_entity.type
_entity.pdbx_description
1 polymer ?
#
loop_
_entity_poly.entity_id
_entity_poly.type
_entity_poly.pdbx_seq_one_letter_code
_entity_poly.pdbx_strand_id
1 'polypeptide(L)'
;MTVIKKDDKTGKYYFVYSGGVHPITGARIQKRRQGMSSLREAKEVLKQVIIEVDKEKNSHNPNKSVFSTFAEKWFESKKVRLRSSTIVNYREQLDYNILPYLGTFKIKDITEEVLQHYINRLHNERKLAPATIRTAFGVVAEVLKKASRKGAFDLAILDDVNLPRENRISKVWNESNVQAFLDARNRIVSLTRYFIGMVLSVITGMRMGEVLGLRWSDIDFEKGYLTIRQTLAKIDDEGNYGLVPEVKTAAGFRTVHLPKFFIEYLIEHKKMVQREKEILGEDYIDYDLVVCTKHGKWVHPNNYRRAFTRLIAQLELPKIPPKNLRHTHATYLISIGISPKIVQERLGHAHIKTTLGTYSHVLPSMQAELVGKLDDLVAKV
;
A
#
# COMPACT_ATOMS: atom_id res chain seq x y z
N MET A 1 -17.78 -9.99 49.10
CA MET A 1 -16.55 -10.82 49.24
C MET A 1 -16.79 -12.22 48.70
N THR A 2 -15.86 -12.79 47.95
CA THR A 2 -15.96 -14.18 47.48
C THR A 2 -15.63 -15.11 48.64
N VAL A 3 -16.55 -16.01 48.95
CA VAL A 3 -16.36 -16.99 50.03
C VAL A 3 -15.84 -18.30 49.42
N ILE A 4 -14.70 -18.77 49.95
CA ILE A 4 -14.17 -20.09 49.65
C ILE A 4 -14.87 -21.08 50.54
N LYS A 5 -15.51 -22.11 49.96
CA LYS A 5 -16.25 -23.16 50.69
C LYS A 5 -15.56 -24.52 50.56
N LYS A 6 -15.70 -25.35 51.54
CA LYS A 6 -15.28 -26.77 51.51
C LYS A 6 -16.48 -27.62 51.16
N ASP A 7 -16.32 -28.54 50.25
CA ASP A 7 -17.34 -29.51 49.88
C ASP A 7 -17.28 -30.69 50.86
N ASP A 8 -18.40 -30.91 51.56
CA ASP A 8 -18.45 -31.92 52.62
C ASP A 8 -18.36 -33.37 52.10
N LYS A 9 -18.69 -33.62 50.82
CA LYS A 9 -18.64 -34.95 50.19
C LYS A 9 -17.24 -35.31 49.70
N THR A 10 -16.53 -34.32 49.11
CA THR A 10 -15.23 -34.55 48.47
C THR A 10 -14.05 -34.08 49.32
N GLY A 11 -14.30 -33.28 50.37
CA GLY A 11 -13.28 -32.65 51.21
C GLY A 11 -12.48 -31.54 50.48
N LYS A 12 -12.80 -31.25 49.24
CA LYS A 12 -12.09 -30.26 48.39
C LYS A 12 -12.71 -28.89 48.50
N TYR A 13 -11.90 -27.84 48.19
CA TYR A 13 -12.34 -26.47 48.22
C TYR A 13 -12.88 -26.00 46.87
N TYR A 14 -13.87 -25.09 46.91
CA TYR A 14 -14.42 -24.43 45.72
C TYR A 14 -14.82 -22.98 46.03
N PHE A 15 -14.95 -22.18 44.99
CA PHE A 15 -15.50 -20.82 45.09
C PHE A 15 -16.21 -20.41 43.79
N VAL A 16 -17.08 -19.40 43.91
CA VAL A 16 -17.66 -18.69 42.77
C VAL A 16 -17.28 -17.22 42.93
N TYR A 17 -16.42 -16.77 42.02
CA TYR A 17 -16.05 -15.38 41.96
C TYR A 17 -17.03 -14.61 41.08
N SER A 18 -17.61 -13.53 41.62
CA SER A 18 -18.46 -12.60 40.85
C SER A 18 -17.66 -11.37 40.50
N GLY A 19 -17.29 -11.27 39.25
CA GLY A 19 -16.54 -10.13 38.70
C GLY A 19 -17.40 -8.91 38.35
N GLY A 20 -18.68 -8.89 38.67
CA GLY A 20 -19.60 -7.85 38.25
C GLY A 20 -20.16 -8.02 36.84
N VAL A 21 -20.44 -6.93 36.14
CA VAL A 21 -21.04 -6.93 34.80
C VAL A 21 -19.95 -6.65 33.77
N HIS A 22 -19.98 -7.35 32.63
CA HIS A 22 -19.06 -7.12 31.52
C HIS A 22 -19.36 -5.76 30.86
N PRO A 23 -18.36 -4.87 30.69
CA PRO A 23 -18.59 -3.48 30.29
C PRO A 23 -19.17 -3.30 28.87
N ILE A 24 -19.09 -4.34 28.03
CA ILE A 24 -19.59 -4.30 26.65
C ILE A 24 -20.87 -5.09 26.47
N THR A 25 -20.93 -6.30 27.02
CA THR A 25 -22.05 -7.23 26.76
C THR A 25 -23.16 -7.10 27.78
N GLY A 26 -22.92 -6.39 28.91
CA GLY A 26 -23.88 -6.32 30.02
C GLY A 26 -24.05 -7.64 30.77
N ALA A 27 -23.38 -8.70 30.38
CA ALA A 27 -23.50 -10.02 31.01
C ALA A 27 -22.78 -10.06 32.37
N ARG A 28 -23.34 -10.79 33.33
CA ARG A 28 -22.66 -11.04 34.60
C ARG A 28 -21.41 -11.91 34.40
N ILE A 29 -20.28 -11.45 34.91
CA ILE A 29 -19.03 -12.23 34.95
C ILE A 29 -19.00 -13.07 36.18
N GLN A 30 -19.15 -14.37 36.02
CA GLN A 30 -19.00 -15.34 37.11
C GLN A 30 -18.02 -16.44 36.69
N LYS A 31 -17.02 -16.71 37.55
CA LYS A 31 -16.02 -17.77 37.35
C LYS A 31 -16.12 -18.77 38.53
N ARG A 32 -16.46 -19.99 38.22
CA ARG A 32 -16.46 -21.08 39.21
C ARG A 32 -15.16 -21.88 39.10
N ARG A 33 -14.55 -22.17 40.23
CA ARG A 33 -13.41 -23.08 40.34
C ARG A 33 -13.69 -24.10 41.50
N GLN A 34 -13.32 -25.33 41.28
CA GLN A 34 -13.55 -26.42 42.26
C GLN A 34 -12.42 -27.45 42.18
N GLY A 35 -12.30 -28.30 43.22
CA GLY A 35 -11.37 -29.42 43.22
C GLY A 35 -10.02 -29.12 43.86
N MET A 36 -9.85 -27.96 44.51
CA MET A 36 -8.60 -27.60 45.20
C MET A 36 -8.42 -28.39 46.50
N SER A 37 -7.20 -28.87 46.72
CA SER A 37 -6.87 -29.76 47.82
C SER A 37 -6.67 -29.03 49.16
N SER A 38 -6.34 -27.76 49.14
CA SER A 38 -6.11 -26.97 50.32
C SER A 38 -6.70 -25.56 50.24
N LEU A 39 -6.96 -24.94 51.41
CA LEU A 39 -7.40 -23.55 51.50
C LEU A 39 -6.36 -22.57 50.92
N ARG A 40 -5.06 -22.92 51.06
CA ARG A 40 -3.96 -22.12 50.50
C ARG A 40 -3.99 -22.14 48.99
N GLU A 41 -4.14 -23.28 48.36
CA GLU A 41 -4.30 -23.44 46.91
C GLU A 41 -5.54 -22.71 46.40
N ALA A 42 -6.68 -22.79 47.09
CA ALA A 42 -7.90 -22.09 46.73
C ALA A 42 -7.74 -20.56 46.76
N LYS A 43 -6.97 -20.02 47.71
CA LYS A 43 -6.63 -18.59 47.78
C LYS A 43 -5.73 -18.14 46.62
N GLU A 44 -4.74 -18.96 46.22
CA GLU A 44 -3.87 -18.67 45.08
C GLU A 44 -4.64 -18.70 43.78
N VAL A 45 -5.47 -19.69 43.53
CA VAL A 45 -6.33 -19.79 42.36
C VAL A 45 -7.33 -18.63 42.31
N LEU A 46 -7.88 -18.22 43.46
CA LEU A 46 -8.76 -17.04 43.51
C LEU A 46 -8.04 -15.76 43.13
N LYS A 47 -6.80 -15.53 43.57
CA LYS A 47 -5.98 -14.39 43.14
C LYS A 47 -5.76 -14.39 41.62
N GLN A 48 -5.43 -15.55 41.02
CA GLN A 48 -5.27 -15.69 39.59
C GLN A 48 -6.55 -15.37 38.84
N VAL A 49 -7.72 -15.86 39.31
CA VAL A 49 -9.01 -15.57 38.69
C VAL A 49 -9.37 -14.09 38.79
N ILE A 50 -9.06 -13.41 39.90
CA ILE A 50 -9.26 -11.95 40.04
C ILE A 50 -8.42 -11.19 38.99
N ILE A 51 -7.13 -11.54 38.87
CA ILE A 51 -6.23 -10.92 37.85
C ILE A 51 -6.72 -11.19 36.43
N GLU A 52 -7.17 -12.42 36.16
CA GLU A 52 -7.73 -12.81 34.84
C GLU A 52 -8.97 -11.97 34.50
N VAL A 53 -9.94 -11.85 35.42
CA VAL A 53 -11.15 -11.06 35.22
C VAL A 53 -10.86 -9.57 35.13
N ASP A 54 -9.93 -9.05 35.90
CA ASP A 54 -9.51 -7.65 35.81
C ASP A 54 -8.78 -7.36 34.50
N LYS A 55 -7.94 -8.28 33.99
CA LYS A 55 -7.37 -8.19 32.65
C LYS A 55 -8.47 -8.23 31.58
N GLU A 56 -9.44 -9.13 31.70
CA GLU A 56 -10.56 -9.26 30.77
C GLU A 56 -11.40 -7.96 30.72
N LYS A 57 -11.75 -7.38 31.86
CA LYS A 57 -12.45 -6.09 31.97
C LYS A 57 -11.62 -4.90 31.43
N ASN A 58 -10.35 -4.84 31.80
CA ASN A 58 -9.47 -3.76 31.42
C ASN A 58 -9.10 -3.81 29.92
N SER A 59 -9.04 -5.01 29.34
CA SER A 59 -8.78 -5.19 27.91
C SER A 59 -9.89 -4.63 27.01
N HIS A 60 -11.08 -4.37 27.57
CA HIS A 60 -12.23 -3.86 26.84
C HIS A 60 -12.61 -2.42 27.23
N ASN A 61 -11.94 -1.85 28.25
CA ASN A 61 -12.11 -0.43 28.60
C ASN A 61 -11.03 0.38 27.89
N PRO A 62 -11.36 1.13 26.83
CA PRO A 62 -10.38 1.91 26.07
C PRO A 62 -9.68 2.96 26.92
N ASN A 63 -10.30 3.48 28.01
CA ASN A 63 -9.70 4.43 28.92
C ASN A 63 -8.58 3.84 29.81
N LYS A 64 -8.53 2.51 29.96
CA LYS A 64 -7.51 1.80 30.75
C LYS A 64 -6.55 1.00 29.88
N SER A 65 -6.86 0.82 28.58
CA SER A 65 -6.03 0.03 27.67
C SER A 65 -4.81 0.80 27.24
N VAL A 66 -3.66 0.15 27.22
CA VAL A 66 -2.46 0.66 26.56
C VAL A 66 -2.69 0.68 25.05
N PHE A 67 -2.14 1.68 24.38
CA PHE A 67 -2.32 1.91 22.95
C PHE A 67 -1.96 0.66 22.12
N SER A 68 -0.87 -0.04 22.46
CA SER A 68 -0.47 -1.28 21.76
C SER A 68 -1.57 -2.34 21.74
N THR A 69 -2.15 -2.65 22.88
CA THR A 69 -3.23 -3.66 22.99
C THR A 69 -4.46 -3.22 22.19
N PHE A 70 -4.78 -1.91 22.18
CA PHE A 70 -5.91 -1.38 21.43
C PHE A 70 -5.65 -1.38 19.92
N ALA A 71 -4.44 -1.01 19.51
CA ALA A 71 -4.01 -0.97 18.11
C ALA A 71 -4.02 -2.38 17.48
N GLU A 72 -3.54 -3.41 18.21
CA GLU A 72 -3.58 -4.79 17.74
C GLU A 72 -5.03 -5.28 17.52
N LYS A 73 -5.92 -5.06 18.49
CA LYS A 73 -7.34 -5.41 18.35
C LYS A 73 -8.02 -4.64 17.21
N TRP A 74 -7.63 -3.39 17.00
CA TRP A 74 -8.10 -2.61 15.87
C TRP A 74 -7.60 -3.19 14.56
N PHE A 75 -6.30 -3.51 14.46
CA PHE A 75 -5.67 -4.07 13.28
C PHE A 75 -6.31 -5.40 12.87
N GLU A 76 -6.45 -6.36 13.80
CA GLU A 76 -7.13 -7.63 13.53
C GLU A 76 -8.57 -7.42 13.03
N SER A 77 -9.30 -6.48 13.61
CA SER A 77 -10.66 -6.15 13.15
C SER A 77 -10.73 -5.54 11.75
N LYS A 78 -9.63 -4.92 11.29
CA LYS A 78 -9.52 -4.30 9.96
C LYS A 78 -9.06 -5.28 8.89
N LYS A 79 -8.26 -6.30 9.23
CA LYS A 79 -7.70 -7.29 8.29
C LYS A 79 -8.74 -7.86 7.34
N VAL A 80 -9.92 -8.19 7.85
CA VAL A 80 -11.02 -8.80 7.07
C VAL A 80 -11.45 -7.95 5.86
N ARG A 81 -11.22 -6.63 5.90
CA ARG A 81 -11.66 -5.68 4.87
C ARG A 81 -10.52 -5.07 4.05
N LEU A 82 -9.29 -5.37 4.43
CA LEU A 82 -8.11 -4.79 3.80
C LEU A 82 -7.53 -5.75 2.76
N ARG A 83 -6.84 -5.18 1.78
CA ARG A 83 -6.01 -5.96 0.85
C ARG A 83 -4.69 -6.32 1.50
N SER A 84 -4.09 -7.45 1.11
CA SER A 84 -2.80 -7.94 1.60
C SER A 84 -1.72 -6.84 1.59
N SER A 85 -1.61 -6.07 0.52
CA SER A 85 -0.64 -4.97 0.45
C SER A 85 -0.86 -3.87 1.50
N THR A 86 -2.11 -3.62 1.90
CA THR A 86 -2.46 -2.64 2.95
C THR A 86 -2.22 -3.23 4.33
N ILE A 87 -2.52 -4.51 4.51
CA ILE A 87 -2.25 -5.25 5.75
C ILE A 87 -0.76 -5.21 6.07
N VAL A 88 0.09 -5.58 5.10
CA VAL A 88 1.56 -5.53 5.25
C VAL A 88 2.02 -4.11 5.60
N ASN A 89 1.54 -3.10 4.87
CA ASN A 89 1.93 -1.71 5.14
C ASN A 89 1.49 -1.25 6.54
N TYR A 90 0.27 -1.57 6.97
CA TYR A 90 -0.21 -1.21 8.30
C TYR A 90 0.58 -1.93 9.40
N ARG A 91 0.94 -3.20 9.19
CA ARG A 91 1.80 -3.94 10.11
C ARG A 91 3.17 -3.29 10.23
N GLU A 92 3.82 -2.98 9.11
CA GLU A 92 5.10 -2.27 9.07
C GLU A 92 5.02 -0.90 9.79
N GLN A 93 3.94 -0.13 9.58
CA GLN A 93 3.76 1.13 10.30
C GLN A 93 3.61 0.92 11.81
N LEU A 94 2.80 -0.06 12.23
CA LEU A 94 2.62 -0.38 13.64
C LEU A 94 3.95 -0.80 14.29
N ASP A 95 4.65 -1.77 13.71
CA ASP A 95 5.85 -2.38 14.31
C ASP A 95 7.04 -1.42 14.37
N TYR A 96 7.27 -0.67 13.29
CA TYR A 96 8.51 0.13 13.17
C TYR A 96 8.33 1.60 13.47
N ASN A 97 7.13 2.16 13.28
CA ASN A 97 6.94 3.60 13.36
C ASN A 97 5.97 4.04 14.48
N ILE A 98 5.10 3.17 15.00
CA ILE A 98 4.06 3.56 15.93
C ILE A 98 4.26 2.95 17.32
N LEU A 99 4.25 1.62 17.43
CA LEU A 99 4.29 0.92 18.71
C LEU A 99 5.55 1.21 19.54
N PRO A 100 6.75 1.39 18.96
CA PRO A 100 7.94 1.75 19.73
C PRO A 100 7.82 3.09 20.46
N TYR A 101 6.93 3.99 20.03
CA TYR A 101 6.77 5.33 20.57
C TYR A 101 5.48 5.52 21.37
N LEU A 102 4.36 4.99 20.90
CA LEU A 102 3.04 5.19 21.47
C LEU A 102 2.51 3.94 22.19
N GLY A 103 3.11 2.78 22.00
CA GLY A 103 2.58 1.49 22.44
C GLY A 103 2.30 1.38 23.94
N THR A 104 3.11 2.03 24.78
CA THR A 104 3.01 1.99 26.25
C THR A 104 2.04 3.03 26.84
N PHE A 105 1.64 4.02 26.05
CA PHE A 105 0.70 5.06 26.51
C PHE A 105 -0.71 4.47 26.69
N LYS A 106 -1.41 4.92 27.75
CA LYS A 106 -2.86 4.69 27.82
C LYS A 106 -3.56 5.64 26.86
N ILE A 107 -4.65 5.19 26.23
CA ILE A 107 -5.38 6.01 25.25
C ILE A 107 -5.75 7.39 25.79
N LYS A 108 -6.21 7.47 27.04
CA LYS A 108 -6.59 8.72 27.69
C LYS A 108 -5.43 9.68 27.96
N ASP A 109 -4.21 9.17 28.01
CA ASP A 109 -3.00 9.94 28.30
C ASP A 109 -2.31 10.43 27.01
N ILE A 110 -2.90 10.13 25.82
CA ILE A 110 -2.44 10.62 24.54
C ILE A 110 -3.03 12.00 24.30
N THR A 111 -2.21 13.03 24.52
CA THR A 111 -2.53 14.44 24.30
C THR A 111 -1.96 14.93 22.95
N GLU A 112 -2.28 16.18 22.58
CA GLU A 112 -1.67 16.85 21.43
C GLU A 112 -0.13 16.85 21.55
N GLU A 113 0.39 17.22 22.72
CA GLU A 113 1.84 17.28 22.96
C GLU A 113 2.51 15.92 22.76
N VAL A 114 1.88 14.83 23.21
CA VAL A 114 2.38 13.45 23.01
C VAL A 114 2.43 13.12 21.51
N LEU A 115 1.38 13.47 20.77
CA LEU A 115 1.32 13.22 19.33
C LEU A 115 2.30 14.11 18.57
N GLN A 116 2.43 15.39 18.94
CA GLN A 116 3.39 16.30 18.32
C GLN A 116 4.83 15.86 18.59
N HIS A 117 5.12 15.44 19.82
CA HIS A 117 6.44 14.89 20.17
C HIS A 117 6.75 13.63 19.35
N TYR A 118 5.77 12.74 19.21
CA TYR A 118 5.89 11.56 18.35
C TYR A 118 6.22 11.92 16.90
N ILE A 119 5.51 12.89 16.30
CA ILE A 119 5.78 13.37 14.93
C ILE A 119 7.20 13.97 14.82
N ASN A 120 7.59 14.79 15.79
CA ASN A 120 8.91 15.41 15.83
C ASN A 120 10.03 14.36 15.90
N ARG A 121 9.85 13.28 16.67
CA ARG A 121 10.82 12.17 16.72
C ARG A 121 10.95 11.44 15.39
N LEU A 122 9.83 11.14 14.72
CA LEU A 122 9.85 10.52 13.40
C LEU A 122 10.57 11.41 12.38
N HIS A 123 10.39 12.74 12.48
CA HIS A 123 10.98 13.70 11.55
C HIS A 123 12.46 13.95 11.84
N ASN A 124 12.79 14.32 13.08
CA ASN A 124 14.11 14.82 13.46
C ASN A 124 15.12 13.70 13.78
N GLU A 125 14.68 12.67 14.52
CA GLU A 125 15.56 11.58 14.95
C GLU A 125 15.65 10.48 13.87
N ARG A 126 14.50 10.03 13.35
CA ARG A 126 14.45 8.97 12.34
C ARG A 126 14.61 9.49 10.91
N LYS A 127 14.55 10.79 10.69
CA LYS A 127 14.65 11.47 9.38
C LYS A 127 13.74 10.86 8.33
N LEU A 128 12.53 10.44 8.73
CA LEU A 128 11.56 9.86 7.81
C LEU A 128 11.01 10.93 6.87
N ALA A 129 10.72 10.51 5.63
CA ALA A 129 10.08 11.40 4.67
C ALA A 129 8.67 11.82 5.13
N PRO A 130 8.23 13.08 4.85
CA PRO A 130 6.90 13.57 5.23
C PRO A 130 5.75 12.64 4.85
N ALA A 131 5.81 12.00 3.66
CA ALA A 131 4.81 11.03 3.23
C ALA A 131 4.72 9.79 4.15
N THR A 132 5.85 9.28 4.64
CA THR A 132 5.89 8.16 5.58
C THR A 132 5.30 8.55 6.92
N ILE A 133 5.66 9.74 7.43
CA ILE A 133 5.13 10.27 8.70
C ILE A 133 3.61 10.44 8.61
N ARG A 134 3.10 11.02 7.50
CA ARG A 134 1.65 11.16 7.27
C ARG A 134 0.94 9.79 7.20
N THR A 135 1.58 8.78 6.63
CA THR A 135 1.03 7.42 6.58
C THR A 135 0.95 6.82 7.99
N ALA A 136 2.02 6.92 8.78
CA ALA A 136 2.05 6.46 10.16
C ALA A 136 1.00 7.18 11.02
N PHE A 137 0.93 8.51 10.94
CA PHE A 137 -0.08 9.30 11.65
C PHE A 137 -1.51 8.96 11.23
N GLY A 138 -1.74 8.69 9.93
CA GLY A 138 -3.03 8.22 9.43
C GLY A 138 -3.49 6.93 10.09
N VAL A 139 -2.57 5.98 10.34
CA VAL A 139 -2.87 4.74 11.08
C VAL A 139 -3.18 5.06 12.54
N VAL A 140 -2.39 5.91 13.21
CA VAL A 140 -2.66 6.38 14.59
C VAL A 140 -4.04 7.02 14.68
N ALA A 141 -4.36 7.92 13.76
CA ALA A 141 -5.67 8.59 13.72
C ALA A 141 -6.83 7.59 13.55
N GLU A 142 -6.69 6.57 12.71
CA GLU A 142 -7.70 5.52 12.56
C GLU A 142 -7.93 4.71 13.85
N VAL A 143 -6.85 4.41 14.58
CA VAL A 143 -6.91 3.72 15.87
C VAL A 143 -7.63 4.59 16.90
N LEU A 144 -7.25 5.88 17.01
CA LEU A 144 -7.82 6.84 17.95
C LEU A 144 -9.28 7.22 17.62
N LYS A 145 -9.65 7.30 16.34
CA LYS A 145 -11.06 7.43 15.89
C LYS A 145 -11.94 6.30 16.39
N LYS A 146 -11.41 5.06 16.43
CA LYS A 146 -12.16 3.94 17.02
C LYS A 146 -12.27 4.05 18.54
N ALA A 147 -11.27 4.60 19.21
CA ALA A 147 -11.30 4.87 20.66
C ALA A 147 -12.29 5.97 20.99
N SER A 148 -12.35 7.07 20.22
CA SER A 148 -13.29 8.17 20.40
C SER A 148 -14.76 7.72 20.32
N ARG A 149 -15.10 6.84 19.40
CA ARG A 149 -16.46 6.26 19.32
C ARG A 149 -16.90 5.53 20.59
N LYS A 150 -15.97 5.23 21.49
CA LYS A 150 -16.21 4.62 22.80
C LYS A 150 -16.05 5.63 23.95
N GLY A 151 -15.96 6.92 23.64
CA GLY A 151 -15.81 8.00 24.62
C GLY A 151 -14.42 8.06 25.30
N ALA A 152 -13.39 7.44 24.69
CA ALA A 152 -12.08 7.31 25.30
C ALA A 152 -11.02 8.29 24.80
N PHE A 153 -11.33 9.07 23.75
CA PHE A 153 -10.41 10.02 23.13
C PHE A 153 -11.18 11.17 22.47
N ASP A 154 -10.66 12.38 22.61
CA ASP A 154 -11.20 13.56 21.93
C ASP A 154 -10.56 13.69 20.53
N LEU A 155 -11.39 13.71 19.48
CA LEU A 155 -10.92 13.81 18.10
C LEU A 155 -10.33 15.16 17.74
N ALA A 156 -10.73 16.24 18.42
CA ALA A 156 -10.20 17.58 18.17
C ALA A 156 -8.67 17.62 18.30
N ILE A 157 -8.11 16.82 19.21
CA ILE A 157 -6.65 16.69 19.40
C ILE A 157 -5.91 16.34 18.11
N LEU A 158 -6.54 15.58 17.18
CA LEU A 158 -5.89 15.18 15.93
C LEU A 158 -5.73 16.33 14.93
N ASP A 159 -6.63 17.32 14.97
CA ASP A 159 -6.64 18.46 14.06
C ASP A 159 -5.57 19.50 14.43
N ASP A 160 -5.16 19.53 15.71
CA ASP A 160 -4.15 20.44 16.23
C ASP A 160 -2.71 19.96 15.97
N VAL A 161 -2.52 18.67 15.60
CA VAL A 161 -1.19 18.10 15.35
C VAL A 161 -0.60 18.58 14.02
N ASN A 162 0.56 19.24 14.12
CA ASN A 162 1.27 19.76 12.95
C ASN A 162 2.07 18.67 12.22
N LEU A 163 1.67 18.37 10.99
CA LEU A 163 2.35 17.40 10.14
C LEU A 163 3.32 18.09 9.18
N PRO A 164 4.51 17.50 8.92
CA PRO A 164 5.48 18.08 8.01
C PRO A 164 4.87 18.24 6.60
N ARG A 165 5.20 19.38 5.95
CA ARG A 165 4.71 19.64 4.58
C ARG A 165 5.32 18.68 3.58
N GLU A 166 4.52 18.21 2.65
CA GLU A 166 4.96 17.35 1.57
C GLU A 166 5.01 18.14 0.26
N ASN A 167 6.21 18.34 -0.29
CA ASN A 167 6.37 18.87 -1.62
C ASN A 167 6.23 17.75 -2.64
N ARG A 168 5.02 17.58 -3.19
CA ARG A 168 4.68 16.51 -4.17
C ARG A 168 5.05 16.88 -5.60
N ILE A 169 6.21 17.43 -5.86
CA ILE A 169 6.66 17.57 -7.25
C ILE A 169 7.16 16.21 -7.70
N SER A 170 6.36 15.52 -8.49
CA SER A 170 6.80 14.28 -9.14
C SER A 170 7.83 14.61 -10.20
N LYS A 171 9.09 14.20 -9.99
CA LYS A 171 10.11 14.29 -11.05
C LYS A 171 9.67 13.45 -12.23
N VAL A 172 9.53 14.06 -13.39
CA VAL A 172 9.19 13.42 -14.66
C VAL A 172 10.29 13.69 -15.67
N TRP A 173 10.40 12.86 -16.68
CA TRP A 173 11.26 13.11 -17.82
C TRP A 173 10.60 14.06 -18.82
N ASN A 174 11.40 14.90 -19.46
CA ASN A 174 10.99 15.67 -20.61
C ASN A 174 11.05 14.80 -21.89
N GLU A 175 10.65 15.35 -23.01
CA GLU A 175 10.60 14.65 -24.30
C GLU A 175 11.98 14.11 -24.73
N SER A 176 13.05 14.90 -24.59
CA SER A 176 14.40 14.47 -24.95
C SER A 176 14.90 13.30 -24.11
N ASN A 177 14.56 13.26 -22.80
CA ASN A 177 14.87 12.13 -21.95
C ASN A 177 14.10 10.85 -22.35
N VAL A 178 12.83 11.01 -22.73
CA VAL A 178 12.01 9.89 -23.23
C VAL A 178 12.60 9.36 -24.53
N GLN A 179 12.95 10.24 -25.47
CA GLN A 179 13.58 9.85 -26.72
C GLN A 179 14.90 9.11 -26.50
N ALA A 180 15.81 9.67 -25.68
CA ALA A 180 17.08 9.03 -25.33
C ALA A 180 16.87 7.66 -24.67
N PHE A 181 15.84 7.50 -23.85
CA PHE A 181 15.48 6.23 -23.24
C PHE A 181 14.98 5.22 -24.28
N LEU A 182 14.11 5.61 -25.21
CA LEU A 182 13.61 4.72 -26.25
C LEU A 182 14.73 4.29 -27.22
N ASP A 183 15.65 5.20 -27.53
CA ASP A 183 16.82 4.94 -28.39
C ASP A 183 17.84 3.98 -27.75
N ALA A 184 17.73 3.71 -26.46
CA ALA A 184 18.61 2.74 -25.76
C ALA A 184 18.61 1.35 -26.42
N ARG A 185 17.49 0.97 -27.07
CA ARG A 185 17.39 -0.27 -27.85
C ARG A 185 18.48 -0.38 -28.93
N ASN A 186 18.80 0.74 -29.59
CA ASN A 186 19.75 0.80 -30.69
C ASN A 186 21.19 1.02 -30.23
N ARG A 187 21.40 1.49 -28.99
CA ARG A 187 22.71 1.93 -28.45
C ARG A 187 23.35 0.94 -27.52
N ILE A 188 22.55 0.14 -26.79
CA ILE A 188 23.07 -0.73 -25.73
C ILE A 188 23.05 -2.19 -26.20
N VAL A 189 24.25 -2.74 -26.38
CA VAL A 189 24.45 -4.14 -26.79
C VAL A 189 23.90 -5.15 -25.78
N SER A 190 24.03 -4.86 -24.48
CA SER A 190 23.54 -5.71 -23.38
C SER A 190 22.37 -5.08 -22.65
N LEU A 191 21.29 -4.85 -23.37
CA LEU A 191 20.09 -4.28 -22.81
C LEU A 191 19.38 -5.28 -21.87
N THR A 192 18.89 -4.77 -20.73
CA THR A 192 18.15 -5.64 -19.80
C THR A 192 16.90 -6.24 -20.48
N ARG A 193 16.65 -7.53 -20.26
CA ARG A 193 15.43 -8.21 -20.78
C ARG A 193 14.12 -7.55 -20.30
N TYR A 194 14.17 -6.76 -19.21
CA TYR A 194 13.01 -6.06 -18.69
C TYR A 194 12.74 -4.71 -19.36
N PHE A 195 13.58 -4.31 -20.33
CA PHE A 195 13.45 -3.04 -21.03
C PHE A 195 12.08 -2.89 -21.72
N ILE A 196 11.59 -3.97 -22.32
CA ILE A 196 10.26 -4.01 -22.93
C ILE A 196 9.14 -3.53 -21.98
N GLY A 197 9.20 -3.95 -20.69
CA GLY A 197 8.24 -3.52 -19.68
C GLY A 197 8.41 -2.04 -19.30
N MET A 198 9.65 -1.54 -19.33
CA MET A 198 9.93 -0.12 -19.06
C MET A 198 9.37 0.76 -20.19
N VAL A 199 9.54 0.33 -21.44
CA VAL A 199 8.94 0.99 -22.62
C VAL A 199 7.41 0.92 -22.56
N LEU A 200 6.81 -0.22 -22.18
CA LEU A 200 5.37 -0.32 -21.92
C LEU A 200 4.89 0.76 -20.94
N SER A 201 5.60 0.95 -19.83
CA SER A 201 5.22 1.97 -18.83
C SER A 201 5.22 3.39 -19.42
N VAL A 202 6.21 3.72 -20.26
CA VAL A 202 6.32 5.03 -20.91
C VAL A 202 5.23 5.24 -21.97
N ILE A 203 4.94 4.23 -22.79
CA ILE A 203 4.02 4.34 -23.93
C ILE A 203 2.55 4.23 -23.50
N THR A 204 2.25 3.43 -22.49
CA THR A 204 0.86 3.12 -22.10
C THR A 204 0.44 3.77 -20.79
N GLY A 205 1.38 4.19 -19.96
CA GLY A 205 1.11 4.66 -18.61
C GLY A 205 0.67 3.55 -17.64
N MET A 206 0.91 2.29 -17.94
CA MET A 206 0.59 1.16 -17.05
C MET A 206 1.34 1.26 -15.72
N ARG A 207 0.70 0.79 -14.65
CA ARG A 207 1.37 0.63 -13.34
C ARG A 207 2.41 -0.49 -13.41
N MET A 208 3.48 -0.38 -12.64
CA MET A 208 4.53 -1.42 -12.63
C MET A 208 3.99 -2.84 -12.39
N GLY A 209 3.02 -3.00 -11.47
CA GLY A 209 2.40 -4.31 -11.24
C GLY A 209 1.58 -4.81 -12.44
N GLU A 210 0.88 -3.92 -13.15
CA GLU A 210 0.15 -4.24 -14.39
C GLU A 210 1.13 -4.67 -15.50
N VAL A 211 2.26 -3.98 -15.64
CA VAL A 211 3.33 -4.34 -16.60
C VAL A 211 3.92 -5.71 -16.28
N LEU A 212 4.22 -5.98 -15.02
CA LEU A 212 4.81 -7.26 -14.59
C LEU A 212 3.80 -8.43 -14.59
N GLY A 213 2.50 -8.10 -14.66
CA GLY A 213 1.43 -9.07 -14.77
C GLY A 213 0.85 -9.23 -16.18
N LEU A 214 1.30 -8.45 -17.18
CA LEU A 214 0.77 -8.49 -18.54
C LEU A 214 1.09 -9.82 -19.22
N ARG A 215 0.08 -10.46 -19.82
CA ARG A 215 0.21 -11.71 -20.57
C ARG A 215 0.25 -11.46 -22.08
N TRP A 216 0.84 -12.39 -22.81
CA TRP A 216 0.79 -12.39 -24.27
C TRP A 216 -0.63 -12.55 -24.79
N SER A 217 -1.45 -13.36 -24.12
CA SER A 217 -2.88 -13.56 -24.44
C SER A 217 -3.74 -12.31 -24.22
N ASP A 218 -3.24 -11.28 -23.50
CA ASP A 218 -3.94 -10.01 -23.31
C ASP A 218 -3.64 -8.98 -24.41
N ILE A 219 -2.82 -9.34 -25.44
CA ILE A 219 -2.43 -8.47 -26.55
C ILE A 219 -3.06 -8.95 -27.85
N ASP A 220 -3.83 -8.08 -28.48
CA ASP A 220 -4.33 -8.27 -29.84
C ASP A 220 -3.36 -7.58 -30.80
N PHE A 221 -2.53 -8.37 -31.46
CA PHE A 221 -1.50 -7.88 -32.40
C PHE A 221 -2.11 -7.37 -33.72
N GLU A 222 -3.26 -7.89 -34.13
CA GLU A 222 -3.92 -7.48 -35.37
C GLU A 222 -4.59 -6.11 -35.20
N LYS A 223 -5.33 -5.95 -34.10
CA LYS A 223 -6.02 -4.68 -33.79
C LYS A 223 -5.14 -3.66 -33.08
N GLY A 224 -3.93 -4.05 -32.66
CA GLY A 224 -2.94 -3.15 -32.08
C GLY A 224 -3.32 -2.62 -30.70
N TYR A 225 -3.88 -3.45 -29.81
CA TYR A 225 -4.18 -3.04 -28.44
C TYR A 225 -3.84 -4.12 -27.40
N LEU A 226 -3.73 -3.73 -26.17
CA LEU A 226 -3.66 -4.62 -25.00
C LEU A 226 -4.81 -4.35 -24.03
N THR A 227 -5.19 -5.38 -23.28
CA THR A 227 -6.19 -5.29 -22.21
C THR A 227 -5.56 -5.64 -20.88
N ILE A 228 -5.72 -4.78 -19.86
CA ILE A 228 -5.16 -5.03 -18.54
C ILE A 228 -6.16 -5.86 -17.73
N ARG A 229 -5.80 -7.11 -17.43
CA ARG A 229 -6.67 -8.10 -16.75
C ARG A 229 -6.12 -8.57 -15.41
N GLN A 230 -4.80 -8.48 -15.21
CA GLN A 230 -4.15 -8.89 -13.97
C GLN A 230 -2.96 -7.99 -13.60
N THR A 231 -2.50 -8.13 -12.39
CA THR A 231 -1.36 -7.39 -11.84
C THR A 231 -0.51 -8.29 -10.95
N LEU A 232 0.79 -8.02 -10.89
CA LEU A 232 1.67 -8.60 -9.88
C LEU A 232 1.56 -7.77 -8.60
N ALA A 233 1.08 -8.38 -7.52
CA ALA A 233 0.86 -7.71 -6.24
C ALA A 233 1.24 -8.60 -5.05
N LYS A 234 1.31 -8.02 -3.85
CA LYS A 234 1.41 -8.80 -2.60
C LYS A 234 0.11 -9.57 -2.38
N ILE A 235 0.22 -10.88 -2.13
CA ILE A 235 -0.90 -11.82 -2.04
C ILE A 235 -1.25 -12.24 -0.61
N ASP A 236 -0.31 -12.10 0.31
CA ASP A 236 -0.45 -12.49 1.71
C ASP A 236 0.09 -11.44 2.68
N ASP A 237 -0.09 -11.69 3.98
CA ASP A 237 0.33 -10.82 5.07
C ASP A 237 1.86 -10.82 5.27
N GLU A 238 2.57 -11.82 4.73
CA GLU A 238 4.03 -11.96 4.76
C GLU A 238 4.69 -11.10 3.68
N GLY A 239 3.90 -10.62 2.71
CA GLY A 239 4.34 -9.75 1.63
C GLY A 239 4.86 -10.49 0.40
N ASN A 240 4.54 -11.78 0.26
CA ASN A 240 4.83 -12.54 -0.93
C ASN A 240 4.09 -11.98 -2.15
N TYR A 241 4.73 -12.07 -3.31
CA TYR A 241 4.16 -11.59 -4.57
C TYR A 241 3.51 -12.73 -5.35
N GLY A 242 2.42 -12.41 -6.02
CA GLY A 242 1.72 -13.31 -6.93
C GLY A 242 0.90 -12.55 -7.97
N LEU A 243 0.48 -13.26 -9.00
CA LEU A 243 -0.39 -12.74 -10.04
C LEU A 243 -1.83 -12.75 -9.52
N VAL A 244 -2.47 -11.59 -9.52
CA VAL A 244 -3.86 -11.44 -9.10
C VAL A 244 -4.69 -10.74 -10.18
N PRO A 245 -5.97 -11.10 -10.36
CA PRO A 245 -6.85 -10.40 -11.29
C PRO A 245 -6.97 -8.92 -10.92
N GLU A 246 -7.03 -8.03 -11.91
CA GLU A 246 -7.25 -6.59 -11.70
C GLU A 246 -8.75 -6.33 -11.44
N VAL A 247 -9.20 -6.61 -10.21
CA VAL A 247 -10.64 -6.59 -9.84
C VAL A 247 -11.02 -5.37 -9.00
N LYS A 248 -10.24 -4.26 -9.04
CA LYS A 248 -10.51 -3.17 -8.07
C LYS A 248 -11.72 -2.30 -8.40
N THR A 249 -11.88 -1.97 -9.67
CA THR A 249 -12.97 -1.12 -10.18
C THR A 249 -13.13 -1.42 -11.66
N ALA A 250 -14.29 -1.14 -12.24
CA ALA A 250 -14.47 -1.14 -13.71
C ALA A 250 -13.39 -0.32 -14.44
N ALA A 251 -12.81 0.70 -13.77
CA ALA A 251 -11.73 1.52 -14.30
C ALA A 251 -10.34 0.81 -14.33
N GLY A 252 -10.15 -0.29 -13.61
CA GLY A 252 -8.92 -1.11 -13.66
C GLY A 252 -8.85 -1.94 -14.93
N PHE A 253 -9.98 -2.46 -15.36
CA PHE A 253 -10.13 -3.20 -16.60
C PHE A 253 -10.24 -2.19 -17.75
N ARG A 254 -9.16 -2.06 -18.53
CA ARG A 254 -9.12 -1.09 -19.63
C ARG A 254 -8.28 -1.62 -20.78
N THR A 255 -8.63 -1.15 -21.97
CA THR A 255 -7.89 -1.40 -23.22
C THR A 255 -7.02 -0.19 -23.55
N VAL A 256 -5.80 -0.43 -24.00
CA VAL A 256 -4.84 0.60 -24.38
C VAL A 256 -4.30 0.30 -25.77
N HIS A 257 -4.50 1.20 -26.72
CA HIS A 257 -3.95 1.09 -28.08
C HIS A 257 -2.44 1.33 -28.08
N LEU A 258 -1.74 0.55 -28.89
CA LEU A 258 -0.28 0.54 -29.03
C LEU A 258 0.15 1.17 -30.36
N PRO A 259 1.25 1.95 -30.39
CA PRO A 259 1.87 2.41 -31.64
C PRO A 259 2.44 1.24 -32.44
N LYS A 260 2.43 1.32 -33.77
CA LYS A 260 2.93 0.26 -34.68
C LYS A 260 4.36 -0.18 -34.37
N PHE A 261 5.29 0.79 -34.18
CA PHE A 261 6.69 0.47 -33.86
C PHE A 261 6.84 -0.40 -32.59
N PHE A 262 5.94 -0.22 -31.64
CA PHE A 262 5.99 -0.98 -30.40
C PHE A 262 5.39 -2.38 -30.54
N ILE A 263 4.42 -2.55 -31.44
CA ILE A 263 3.89 -3.89 -31.81
C ILE A 263 5.00 -4.71 -32.44
N GLU A 264 5.77 -4.15 -33.36
CA GLU A 264 6.93 -4.81 -33.96
C GLU A 264 7.97 -5.21 -32.90
N TYR A 265 8.25 -4.33 -31.96
CA TYR A 265 9.15 -4.62 -30.86
C TYR A 265 8.63 -5.75 -29.94
N LEU A 266 7.32 -5.78 -29.65
CA LEU A 266 6.70 -6.87 -28.90
C LEU A 266 6.80 -8.21 -29.65
N ILE A 267 6.63 -8.24 -30.97
CA ILE A 267 6.78 -9.43 -31.78
C ILE A 267 8.20 -9.99 -31.70
N GLU A 268 9.22 -9.13 -31.81
CA GLU A 268 10.62 -9.56 -31.67
C GLU A 268 10.92 -10.10 -30.26
N HIS A 269 10.42 -9.42 -29.24
CA HIS A 269 10.56 -9.88 -27.86
C HIS A 269 9.87 -11.22 -27.63
N LYS A 270 8.68 -11.43 -28.21
CA LYS A 270 7.97 -12.70 -28.17
C LYS A 270 8.78 -13.85 -28.79
N LYS A 271 9.42 -13.60 -29.94
CA LYS A 271 10.32 -14.57 -30.57
C LYS A 271 11.51 -14.94 -29.69
N MET A 272 12.09 -13.95 -28.96
CA MET A 272 13.17 -14.22 -28.01
C MET A 272 12.69 -15.09 -26.85
N VAL A 273 11.54 -14.78 -26.25
CA VAL A 273 10.96 -15.56 -25.15
C VAL A 273 10.63 -16.97 -25.61
N GLN A 274 10.08 -17.13 -26.82
CA GLN A 274 9.76 -18.43 -27.38
C GLN A 274 10.99 -19.32 -27.58
N ARG A 275 12.10 -18.77 -28.08
CA ARG A 275 13.38 -19.50 -28.21
C ARG A 275 13.91 -19.93 -26.82
N GLU A 276 13.82 -19.10 -25.81
CA GLU A 276 14.22 -19.47 -24.44
C GLU A 276 13.35 -20.62 -23.91
N LYS A 277 12.04 -20.60 -24.16
CA LYS A 277 11.12 -21.68 -23.80
C LYS A 277 11.50 -23.00 -24.48
N GLU A 278 11.84 -22.97 -25.76
CA GLU A 278 12.28 -24.14 -26.52
C GLU A 278 13.60 -24.71 -26.00
N ILE A 279 14.58 -23.84 -25.66
CA ILE A 279 15.89 -24.24 -25.11
C ILE A 279 15.76 -24.86 -23.71
N LEU A 280 14.91 -24.31 -22.86
CA LEU A 280 14.78 -24.74 -21.46
C LEU A 280 13.81 -25.92 -21.30
N GLY A 281 12.91 -26.16 -22.26
CA GLY A 281 11.96 -27.27 -22.21
C GLY A 281 11.16 -27.32 -20.91
N GLU A 282 11.28 -28.41 -20.15
CA GLU A 282 10.57 -28.61 -18.87
C GLU A 282 11.00 -27.67 -17.74
N ASP A 283 12.19 -27.07 -17.82
CA ASP A 283 12.66 -26.08 -16.85
C ASP A 283 12.01 -24.70 -17.02
N TYR A 284 11.26 -24.50 -18.10
CA TYR A 284 10.54 -23.26 -18.35
C TYR A 284 9.14 -23.30 -17.74
N ILE A 285 8.88 -22.40 -16.78
CA ILE A 285 7.58 -22.25 -16.14
C ILE A 285 6.78 -21.17 -16.85
N ASP A 286 5.83 -21.58 -17.70
CA ASP A 286 5.07 -20.66 -18.53
C ASP A 286 3.88 -20.03 -17.80
N TYR A 287 4.03 -18.77 -17.42
CA TYR A 287 2.96 -17.91 -16.91
C TYR A 287 2.36 -17.01 -18.02
N ASP A 288 2.68 -17.22 -19.27
CA ASP A 288 2.25 -16.40 -20.42
C ASP A 288 2.65 -14.91 -20.31
N LEU A 289 3.70 -14.57 -19.56
CA LEU A 289 4.07 -13.20 -19.24
C LEU A 289 4.93 -12.54 -20.32
N VAL A 290 4.60 -11.28 -20.64
CA VAL A 290 5.42 -10.43 -21.52
C VAL A 290 6.75 -10.06 -20.84
N VAL A 291 6.72 -9.76 -19.54
CA VAL A 291 7.90 -9.43 -18.73
C VAL A 291 8.15 -10.58 -17.75
N CYS A 292 9.04 -11.47 -18.12
CA CYS A 292 9.37 -12.67 -17.34
C CYS A 292 10.88 -12.80 -17.10
N THR A 293 11.26 -13.70 -16.19
CA THR A 293 12.64 -14.16 -16.03
C THR A 293 13.02 -15.08 -17.20
N LYS A 294 14.30 -15.46 -17.33
CA LYS A 294 14.75 -16.43 -18.35
C LYS A 294 14.00 -17.76 -18.27
N HIS A 295 13.56 -18.15 -17.07
CA HIS A 295 12.79 -19.38 -16.83
C HIS A 295 11.27 -19.16 -16.87
N GLY A 296 10.76 -18.10 -17.48
CA GLY A 296 9.32 -17.83 -17.62
C GLY A 296 8.60 -17.31 -16.38
N LYS A 297 9.24 -17.32 -15.20
CA LYS A 297 8.63 -16.86 -13.94
C LYS A 297 8.43 -15.35 -13.92
N TRP A 298 7.49 -14.87 -13.09
CA TRP A 298 7.30 -13.45 -12.85
C TRP A 298 8.56 -12.80 -12.23
N VAL A 299 8.75 -11.53 -12.52
CA VAL A 299 9.90 -10.75 -12.10
C VAL A 299 9.60 -10.08 -10.77
N HIS A 300 10.43 -10.36 -9.75
CA HIS A 300 10.29 -9.67 -8.47
C HIS A 300 10.44 -8.14 -8.63
N PRO A 301 9.51 -7.31 -8.06
CA PRO A 301 9.52 -5.86 -8.25
C PRO A 301 10.84 -5.16 -7.92
N ASN A 302 11.59 -5.66 -6.93
CA ASN A 302 12.90 -5.10 -6.58
C ASN A 302 13.96 -5.40 -7.65
N ASN A 303 13.89 -6.54 -8.34
CA ASN A 303 14.80 -6.85 -9.43
C ASN A 303 14.54 -5.92 -10.63
N TYR A 304 13.26 -5.69 -10.93
CA TYR A 304 12.86 -4.75 -11.97
C TYR A 304 13.31 -3.32 -11.67
N ARG A 305 13.13 -2.84 -10.41
CA ARG A 305 13.60 -1.52 -9.97
C ARG A 305 15.11 -1.38 -10.09
N ARG A 306 15.87 -2.41 -9.66
CA ARG A 306 17.34 -2.41 -9.76
C ARG A 306 17.81 -2.37 -11.21
N ALA A 307 17.16 -3.14 -12.10
CA ALA A 307 17.48 -3.12 -13.53
C ALA A 307 17.19 -1.74 -14.14
N PHE A 308 16.06 -1.12 -13.80
CA PHE A 308 15.72 0.23 -14.24
C PHE A 308 16.74 1.27 -13.75
N THR A 309 17.09 1.23 -12.45
CA THR A 309 18.06 2.20 -11.89
C THR A 309 19.43 2.08 -12.55
N ARG A 310 19.89 0.86 -12.86
CA ARG A 310 21.15 0.64 -13.59
C ARG A 310 21.08 1.18 -15.02
N LEU A 311 19.99 0.90 -15.71
CA LEU A 311 19.79 1.36 -17.09
C LEU A 311 19.80 2.88 -17.20
N ILE A 312 19.05 3.59 -16.36
CA ILE A 312 18.99 5.06 -16.42
C ILE A 312 20.32 5.72 -16.03
N ALA A 313 21.09 5.07 -15.13
CA ALA A 313 22.45 5.52 -14.81
C ALA A 313 23.41 5.33 -16.00
N GLN A 314 23.32 4.21 -16.72
CA GLN A 314 24.10 3.94 -17.93
C GLN A 314 23.76 4.91 -19.09
N LEU A 315 22.51 5.37 -19.14
CA LEU A 315 22.03 6.34 -20.14
C LEU A 315 22.22 7.80 -19.68
N GLU A 316 22.79 8.03 -18.50
CA GLU A 316 22.95 9.36 -17.89
C GLU A 316 21.63 10.15 -17.76
N LEU A 317 20.52 9.44 -17.65
CA LEU A 317 19.19 10.04 -17.51
C LEU A 317 18.90 10.50 -16.08
N PRO A 318 18.07 11.56 -15.90
CA PRO A 318 17.66 12.01 -14.58
C PRO A 318 17.04 10.89 -13.78
N LYS A 319 17.49 10.73 -12.52
CA LYS A 319 17.05 9.67 -11.62
C LYS A 319 15.59 9.86 -11.23
N ILE A 320 14.76 8.91 -11.65
CA ILE A 320 13.35 8.79 -11.26
C ILE A 320 13.05 7.34 -10.81
N PRO A 321 12.05 7.08 -9.96
CA PRO A 321 11.60 5.72 -9.71
C PRO A 321 10.76 5.21 -10.89
N PRO A 322 10.68 3.87 -11.15
CA PRO A 322 9.92 3.31 -12.28
C PRO A 322 8.46 3.75 -12.35
N LYS A 323 7.81 3.99 -11.20
CA LYS A 323 6.44 4.49 -11.14
C LYS A 323 6.25 5.83 -11.85
N ASN A 324 7.33 6.62 -11.94
CA ASN A 324 7.28 7.95 -12.56
C ASN A 324 7.32 7.89 -14.09
N LEU A 325 7.61 6.74 -14.71
CA LEU A 325 7.39 6.55 -16.16
C LEU A 325 5.92 6.76 -16.53
N ARG A 326 5.01 6.30 -15.69
CA ARG A 326 3.57 6.58 -15.83
C ARG A 326 3.24 8.07 -15.65
N HIS A 327 3.91 8.74 -14.71
CA HIS A 327 3.75 10.19 -14.55
C HIS A 327 4.30 10.94 -15.76
N THR A 328 5.45 10.52 -16.29
CA THR A 328 6.03 11.04 -17.54
C THR A 328 5.06 10.91 -18.71
N HIS A 329 4.48 9.71 -18.92
CA HIS A 329 3.47 9.48 -19.93
C HIS A 329 2.28 10.45 -19.83
N ALA A 330 1.72 10.57 -18.64
CA ALA A 330 0.55 11.41 -18.43
C ALA A 330 0.87 12.92 -18.57
N THR A 331 2.04 13.36 -18.06
CA THR A 331 2.53 14.73 -18.24
C THR A 331 2.69 15.06 -19.72
N TYR A 332 3.31 14.16 -20.50
CA TYR A 332 3.48 14.32 -21.93
C TYR A 332 2.14 14.44 -22.66
N LEU A 333 1.18 13.55 -22.40
CA LEU A 333 -0.13 13.63 -23.04
C LEU A 333 -0.86 14.94 -22.74
N ILE A 334 -0.77 15.44 -21.51
CA ILE A 334 -1.38 16.71 -21.14
C ILE A 334 -0.65 17.87 -21.83
N SER A 335 0.70 17.86 -21.88
CA SER A 335 1.48 18.93 -22.52
C SER A 335 1.20 19.09 -24.03
N ILE A 336 0.85 17.99 -24.71
CA ILE A 336 0.42 18.05 -26.13
C ILE A 336 -1.09 18.30 -26.32
N GLY A 337 -1.80 18.72 -25.25
CA GLY A 337 -3.19 19.16 -25.33
C GLY A 337 -4.24 18.05 -25.24
N ILE A 338 -3.87 16.83 -24.90
CA ILE A 338 -4.86 15.73 -24.71
C ILE A 338 -5.72 16.01 -23.49
N SER A 339 -7.05 15.92 -23.66
CA SER A 339 -8.00 16.14 -22.59
C SER A 339 -7.68 15.31 -21.32
N PRO A 340 -7.65 15.93 -20.13
CA PRO A 340 -7.44 15.23 -18.86
C PRO A 340 -8.40 14.05 -18.63
N LYS A 341 -9.58 14.08 -19.24
CA LYS A 341 -10.57 12.99 -19.17
C LYS A 341 -10.07 11.78 -19.95
N ILE A 342 -9.54 11.94 -21.15
CA ILE A 342 -8.95 10.86 -21.96
C ILE A 342 -7.74 10.28 -21.24
N VAL A 343 -6.88 11.14 -20.67
CA VAL A 343 -5.71 10.71 -19.88
C VAL A 343 -6.15 9.92 -18.64
N GLN A 344 -7.19 10.36 -17.95
CA GLN A 344 -7.78 9.64 -16.81
C GLN A 344 -8.21 8.20 -17.19
N GLU A 345 -8.95 8.06 -18.28
CA GLU A 345 -9.45 6.77 -18.77
C GLU A 345 -8.31 5.85 -19.19
N ARG A 346 -7.35 6.37 -19.98
CA ARG A 346 -6.15 5.64 -20.41
C ARG A 346 -5.33 5.13 -19.23
N LEU A 347 -5.19 5.93 -18.19
CA LEU A 347 -4.47 5.56 -16.98
C LEU A 347 -5.28 4.65 -16.04
N GLY A 348 -6.61 4.64 -16.12
CA GLY A 348 -7.48 3.95 -15.17
C GLY A 348 -7.44 4.61 -13.79
N HIS A 349 -7.57 5.95 -13.72
CA HIS A 349 -7.75 6.67 -12.47
C HIS A 349 -9.24 6.73 -12.12
N ALA A 350 -9.60 6.27 -10.91
CA ALA A 350 -10.99 6.30 -10.46
C ALA A 350 -11.59 7.72 -10.41
N HIS A 351 -10.76 8.73 -10.13
CA HIS A 351 -11.20 10.12 -10.02
C HIS A 351 -10.31 11.04 -10.84
N ILE A 352 -10.92 11.98 -11.59
CA ILE A 352 -10.22 12.99 -12.38
C ILE A 352 -9.34 13.91 -11.53
N LYS A 353 -9.72 14.15 -10.27
CA LYS A 353 -8.90 14.92 -9.29
C LYS A 353 -7.49 14.34 -9.12
N THR A 354 -7.33 13.02 -9.26
CA THR A 354 -6.01 12.38 -9.20
C THR A 354 -5.14 12.78 -10.39
N THR A 355 -5.73 12.85 -11.60
CA THR A 355 -5.03 13.30 -12.81
C THR A 355 -4.71 14.79 -12.71
N LEU A 356 -5.71 15.64 -12.45
CA LEU A 356 -5.52 17.09 -12.37
C LEU A 356 -4.55 17.50 -11.25
N GLY A 357 -4.68 16.94 -10.04
CA GLY A 357 -3.81 17.28 -8.91
C GLY A 357 -2.35 16.87 -9.11
N THR A 358 -2.09 15.81 -9.91
CA THR A 358 -0.73 15.37 -10.19
C THR A 358 -0.05 16.21 -11.28
N TYR A 359 -0.83 16.77 -12.22
CA TYR A 359 -0.31 17.42 -13.44
C TYR A 359 -0.65 18.92 -13.53
N SER A 360 -1.14 19.54 -12.46
CA SER A 360 -1.47 20.95 -12.39
C SER A 360 -0.30 21.89 -12.71
N HIS A 361 0.93 21.41 -12.50
CA HIS A 361 2.14 22.20 -12.82
C HIS A 361 2.42 22.37 -14.33
N VAL A 362 1.76 21.61 -15.20
CA VAL A 362 1.86 21.72 -16.65
C VAL A 362 0.87 22.74 -17.22
N LEU A 363 -0.25 22.99 -16.51
CA LEU A 363 -1.30 23.90 -16.98
C LEU A 363 -0.86 25.35 -17.27
N PRO A 364 0.09 25.95 -16.51
CA PRO A 364 0.54 27.32 -16.82
C PRO A 364 1.22 27.45 -18.19
N SER A 365 2.01 26.45 -18.61
CA SER A 365 2.65 26.49 -19.95
C SER A 365 1.63 26.36 -21.07
N MET A 366 0.57 25.58 -20.86
CA MET A 366 -0.53 25.43 -21.82
C MET A 366 -1.36 26.73 -21.96
N GLN A 367 -1.51 27.53 -20.89
CA GLN A 367 -2.17 28.82 -20.97
C GLN A 367 -1.39 29.83 -21.85
N ALA A 368 -0.06 29.84 -21.71
CA ALA A 368 0.78 30.69 -22.57
C ALA A 368 0.68 30.28 -24.04
N GLU A 369 0.64 28.99 -24.35
CA GLU A 369 0.46 28.48 -25.72
C GLU A 369 -0.95 28.79 -26.25
N LEU A 370 -1.98 28.76 -25.40
CA LEU A 370 -3.35 29.16 -25.79
C LEU A 370 -3.42 30.61 -26.23
N VAL A 371 -2.73 31.52 -25.54
CA VAL A 371 -2.70 32.96 -25.92
C VAL A 371 -2.11 33.11 -27.33
N GLY A 372 -0.99 32.44 -27.64
CA GLY A 372 -0.42 32.45 -28.99
C GLY A 372 -1.39 31.96 -30.07
N LYS A 373 -2.14 30.88 -29.79
CA LYS A 373 -3.17 30.34 -30.70
C LYS A 373 -4.35 31.32 -30.90
N LEU A 374 -4.70 32.10 -29.89
CA LEU A 374 -5.75 33.13 -30.00
C LEU A 374 -5.24 34.31 -30.80
N ASP A 375 -3.99 34.73 -30.64
CA ASP A 375 -3.36 35.76 -31.45
C ASP A 375 -3.31 35.35 -32.93
N ASP A 376 -2.94 34.11 -33.24
CA ASP A 376 -2.94 33.53 -34.58
C ASP A 376 -4.36 33.49 -35.22
N LEU A 377 -5.41 33.31 -34.40
CA LEU A 377 -6.78 33.32 -34.89
C LEU A 377 -7.21 34.71 -35.34
N VAL A 378 -6.82 35.75 -34.58
CA VAL A 378 -7.15 37.15 -34.88
C VAL A 378 -6.31 37.66 -36.06
N ALA A 379 -5.05 37.23 -36.19
CA ALA A 379 -4.18 37.62 -37.32
C ALA A 379 -4.65 37.05 -38.68
N LYS A 380 -5.57 36.12 -38.71
CA LYS A 380 -6.18 35.53 -39.93
C LYS A 380 -7.50 36.19 -40.35
N VAL A 381 -7.97 37.17 -39.58
CA VAL A 381 -9.13 38.01 -39.87
C VAL A 381 -8.68 39.36 -40.45
#